data_97e593c0a03d10b61763db0af45160b2
#
_entry.id   97e593c0a03d10b61763db0af45160b2
#
_cell.length_a   1.000
_cell.length_b   1.000
_cell.length_c   1.000
_cell.angle_alpha   90.00
_cell.angle_beta   90.00
_cell.angle_gamma   90.00
#
_symmetry.space_group_name_H-M   'P 1'
#
loop_
_entity.id
_entity.type
_entity.pdbx_description
1 polymer ?
#
loop_
_entity_poly.entity_id
_entity_poly.type
_entity_poly.pdbx_seq_one_letter_code
_entity_poly.pdbx_strand_id
1 'polypeptide(L)'
;MSKKNPTDPMSHIQAVSKALRQPGQPNATFQALDAALKAVIGHKILTVLLYHADLQETERFYSSNLKAYPIAGRKDVRPTAWTEQLLIGQRCYIGFNADDIREFFLDYELIHSLGCDAILNVPVVYDGETLGTCNLMHEEGWYDEDDIEIAMTLVNIAAPAYLHIRDK
;
A
#
# COMPACT_ATOMS: atom_id res chain seq x y z
N MET A 1 10.27 -21.31 0.65
CA MET A 1 11.22 -20.40 -0.02
C MET A 1 11.66 -19.31 0.92
N SER A 2 12.95 -19.11 1.03
CA SER A 2 13.44 -17.96 1.77
C SER A 2 13.12 -16.69 0.96
N LYS A 3 12.21 -15.92 1.44
CA LYS A 3 11.73 -14.69 0.85
C LYS A 3 12.78 -13.57 0.89
N LYS A 4 13.68 -13.62 1.86
CA LYS A 4 14.48 -12.47 2.23
C LYS A 4 15.90 -12.84 2.60
N ASN A 5 16.83 -12.17 1.93
CA ASN A 5 18.06 -11.82 2.60
C ASN A 5 17.75 -10.62 3.51
N PRO A 6 18.22 -10.61 4.76
CA PRO A 6 18.03 -9.46 5.62
C PRO A 6 18.61 -8.21 4.94
N THR A 7 17.75 -7.27 4.59
CA THR A 7 18.17 -5.98 4.05
C THR A 7 18.09 -4.97 5.17
N ASP A 8 19.19 -4.23 5.42
CA ASP A 8 19.16 -3.15 6.40
C ASP A 8 18.15 -2.09 5.96
N PRO A 9 17.08 -1.86 6.73
CA PRO A 9 16.05 -0.93 6.32
C PRO A 9 16.47 0.54 6.46
N MET A 10 17.53 0.85 7.22
CA MET A 10 17.87 2.23 7.55
C MET A 10 18.15 3.09 6.32
N SER A 11 18.92 2.59 5.37
CA SER A 11 19.23 3.35 4.15
C SER A 11 17.96 3.63 3.33
N HIS A 12 17.00 2.71 3.35
CA HIS A 12 15.74 2.85 2.64
C HIS A 12 14.79 3.82 3.35
N ILE A 13 14.76 3.80 4.68
CA ILE A 13 14.05 4.80 5.49
C ILE A 13 14.58 6.20 5.19
N GLN A 14 15.91 6.35 5.16
CA GLN A 14 16.55 7.62 4.84
C GLN A 14 16.21 8.09 3.42
N ALA A 15 16.15 7.18 2.45
CA ALA A 15 15.81 7.52 1.07
C ALA A 15 14.38 8.10 0.97
N VAL A 16 13.40 7.50 1.63
CA VAL A 16 12.02 8.02 1.64
C VAL A 16 11.97 9.38 2.36
N SER A 17 12.65 9.51 3.48
CA SER A 17 12.74 10.77 4.23
C SER A 17 13.34 11.89 3.38
N LYS A 18 14.41 11.60 2.63
CA LYS A 18 15.03 12.58 1.72
C LYS A 18 14.12 12.96 0.56
N ALA A 19 13.35 12.00 0.05
CA ALA A 19 12.42 12.24 -1.05
C ALA A 19 11.31 13.24 -0.69
N LEU A 20 10.89 13.29 0.58
CA LEU A 20 9.92 14.27 1.07
C LEU A 20 10.39 15.72 0.89
N ARG A 21 11.70 15.94 0.80
CA ARG A 21 12.29 17.28 0.65
C ARG A 21 12.41 17.73 -0.80
N GLN A 22 12.14 16.84 -1.74
CA GLN A 22 12.32 17.13 -3.16
C GLN A 22 11.08 17.80 -3.76
N PRO A 23 11.27 18.63 -4.81
CA PRO A 23 10.13 19.08 -5.60
C PRO A 23 9.51 17.92 -6.39
N GLY A 24 8.29 18.11 -6.89
CA GLY A 24 7.58 17.07 -7.66
C GLY A 24 6.72 16.16 -6.80
N GLN A 25 6.20 16.69 -5.69
CA GLN A 25 5.30 15.95 -4.81
C GLN A 25 3.90 15.80 -5.44
N PRO A 26 3.18 14.70 -5.20
CA PRO A 26 3.53 13.58 -4.29
C PRO A 26 4.41 12.50 -4.94
N ASN A 27 4.62 12.55 -6.25
CA ASN A 27 5.26 11.46 -6.99
C ASN A 27 6.70 11.17 -6.53
N ALA A 28 7.46 12.21 -6.18
CA ALA A 28 8.82 12.01 -5.67
C ALA A 28 8.83 11.08 -4.43
N THR A 29 7.90 11.30 -3.51
CA THR A 29 7.77 10.46 -2.31
C THR A 29 7.25 9.06 -2.65
N PHE A 30 6.22 8.94 -3.49
CA PHE A 30 5.65 7.63 -3.82
C PHE A 30 6.64 6.76 -4.60
N GLN A 31 7.44 7.33 -5.49
CA GLN A 31 8.49 6.60 -6.21
C GLN A 31 9.57 6.08 -5.25
N ALA A 32 9.98 6.90 -4.29
CA ALA A 32 10.95 6.49 -3.29
C ALA A 32 10.38 5.40 -2.36
N LEU A 33 9.11 5.53 -1.97
CA LEU A 33 8.41 4.54 -1.17
C LEU A 33 8.31 3.20 -1.90
N ASP A 34 7.95 3.22 -3.18
CA ASP A 34 7.91 2.05 -4.05
C ASP A 34 9.26 1.32 -4.05
N ALA A 35 10.34 2.05 -4.35
CA ALA A 35 11.69 1.49 -4.37
C ALA A 35 12.11 0.91 -3.02
N ALA A 36 11.81 1.61 -1.93
CA ALA A 36 12.16 1.17 -0.57
C ALA A 36 11.40 -0.11 -0.18
N LEU A 37 10.09 -0.15 -0.37
CA LEU A 37 9.28 -1.32 -0.07
C LEU A 37 9.67 -2.52 -0.92
N LYS A 38 9.99 -2.29 -2.19
CA LYS A 38 10.47 -3.36 -3.07
C LYS A 38 11.78 -3.97 -2.58
N ALA A 39 12.71 -3.15 -2.12
CA ALA A 39 14.01 -3.60 -1.63
C ALA A 39 13.90 -4.33 -0.29
N VAL A 40 13.08 -3.83 0.63
CA VAL A 40 13.01 -4.33 2.01
C VAL A 40 12.04 -5.50 2.16
N ILE A 41 10.89 -5.44 1.51
CA ILE A 41 9.82 -6.45 1.64
C ILE A 41 9.64 -7.22 0.34
N GLY A 42 9.49 -6.52 -0.77
CA GLY A 42 9.23 -7.07 -2.09
C GLY A 42 7.78 -6.96 -2.50
N HIS A 43 7.57 -6.66 -3.78
CA HIS A 43 6.25 -6.67 -4.42
C HIS A 43 6.43 -6.80 -5.94
N LYS A 44 5.39 -7.31 -6.58
CA LYS A 44 5.25 -7.26 -8.04
C LYS A 44 4.47 -6.03 -8.46
N ILE A 45 3.52 -5.61 -7.62
CA ILE A 45 2.68 -4.43 -7.85
C ILE A 45 2.54 -3.68 -6.54
N LEU A 46 2.60 -2.34 -6.63
CA LEU A 46 2.34 -1.43 -5.52
C LEU A 46 1.36 -0.36 -5.98
N THR A 47 0.35 -0.07 -5.17
CA THR A 47 -0.59 1.04 -5.40
C THR A 47 -0.72 1.90 -4.15
N VAL A 48 -0.99 3.19 -4.36
CA VAL A 48 -1.31 4.15 -3.31
C VAL A 48 -2.73 4.64 -3.52
N LEU A 49 -3.56 4.48 -2.49
CA LEU A 49 -4.94 4.93 -2.49
C LEU A 49 -5.15 5.99 -1.42
N LEU A 50 -5.81 7.09 -1.78
CA LEU A 50 -6.34 8.06 -0.83
C LEU A 50 -7.74 7.60 -0.38
N TYR A 51 -8.06 7.75 0.90
CA TYR A 51 -9.36 7.40 1.46
C TYR A 51 -10.18 8.66 1.73
N HIS A 52 -11.31 8.76 1.02
CA HIS A 52 -12.29 9.84 1.21
C HIS A 52 -13.39 9.32 2.16
N ALA A 53 -13.16 9.50 3.47
CA ALA A 53 -14.04 8.95 4.50
C ALA A 53 -15.47 9.48 4.43
N ASP A 54 -15.62 10.75 4.10
CA ASP A 54 -16.93 11.42 3.95
C ASP A 54 -17.74 10.88 2.76
N LEU A 55 -17.06 10.44 1.71
CA LEU A 55 -17.68 9.88 0.51
C LEU A 55 -17.72 8.36 0.51
N GLN A 56 -17.04 7.71 1.46
CA GLN A 56 -16.85 6.26 1.50
C GLN A 56 -16.28 5.74 0.18
N GLU A 57 -15.23 6.41 -0.31
CA GLU A 57 -14.53 6.06 -1.55
C GLU A 57 -13.02 6.02 -1.34
N THR A 58 -12.33 5.25 -2.19
CA THR A 58 -10.88 5.33 -2.36
C THR A 58 -10.55 5.81 -3.77
N GLU A 59 -9.42 6.51 -3.89
CA GLU A 59 -8.94 7.04 -5.17
C GLU A 59 -7.46 6.70 -5.34
N ARG A 60 -7.10 6.17 -6.53
CA ARG A 60 -5.71 5.77 -6.79
C ARG A 60 -4.88 6.95 -7.26
N PHE A 61 -3.79 7.21 -6.56
CA PHE A 61 -2.85 8.29 -6.88
C PHE A 61 -1.50 7.80 -7.38
N TYR A 62 -1.15 6.55 -7.13
CA TYR A 62 0.10 5.96 -7.61
C TYR A 62 -0.10 4.48 -7.92
N SER A 63 0.60 4.02 -8.95
CA SER A 63 0.61 2.62 -9.34
C SER A 63 1.95 2.27 -9.99
N SER A 64 2.54 1.16 -9.60
CA SER A 64 3.73 0.62 -10.25
C SER A 64 3.43 -0.08 -11.58
N ASN A 65 2.14 -0.32 -11.87
CA ASN A 65 1.67 -0.92 -13.12
C ASN A 65 0.45 -0.14 -13.62
N LEU A 66 0.71 0.91 -14.38
CA LEU A 66 -0.33 1.82 -14.88
C LEU A 66 -1.27 1.17 -15.90
N LYS A 67 -0.83 0.09 -16.56
CA LYS A 67 -1.68 -0.63 -17.52
C LYS A 67 -2.78 -1.40 -16.81
N ALA A 68 -2.46 -2.13 -15.75
CA ALA A 68 -3.42 -2.91 -14.97
C ALA A 68 -4.18 -2.04 -13.98
N TYR A 69 -3.50 -1.07 -13.38
CA TYR A 69 -4.03 -0.19 -12.34
C TYR A 69 -3.74 1.26 -12.69
N PRO A 70 -4.56 1.88 -13.55
CA PRO A 70 -4.39 3.30 -13.88
C PRO A 70 -4.70 4.20 -12.68
N ILE A 71 -4.11 5.40 -12.67
CA ILE A 71 -4.39 6.40 -11.64
C ILE A 71 -5.77 7.02 -11.85
N ALA A 72 -6.27 7.72 -10.82
CA ALA A 72 -7.57 8.41 -10.77
C ALA A 72 -8.80 7.48 -10.76
N GLY A 73 -8.62 6.17 -10.65
CA GLY A 73 -9.73 5.23 -10.45
C GLY A 73 -10.31 5.39 -9.05
N ARG A 74 -11.63 5.54 -8.96
CA ARG A 74 -12.36 5.58 -7.69
C ARG A 74 -13.16 4.31 -7.47
N LYS A 75 -13.22 3.86 -6.23
CA LYS A 75 -14.00 2.68 -5.82
C LYS A 75 -14.76 2.98 -4.55
N ASP A 76 -16.00 2.49 -4.48
CA ASP A 76 -16.80 2.53 -3.26
C ASP A 76 -16.17 1.63 -2.20
N VAL A 77 -16.16 2.12 -0.97
CA VAL A 77 -15.75 1.35 0.20
C VAL A 77 -16.99 0.65 0.76
N ARG A 78 -16.96 -0.69 0.74
CA ARG A 78 -18.06 -1.50 1.28
C ARG A 78 -17.77 -1.91 2.72
N PRO A 79 -18.81 -1.98 3.58
CA PRO A 79 -18.63 -2.43 4.95
C PRO A 79 -18.37 -3.95 4.98
N THR A 80 -17.12 -4.31 5.14
CA THR A 80 -16.65 -5.71 5.23
C THR A 80 -15.70 -5.85 6.41
N ALA A 81 -15.36 -7.08 6.78
CA ALA A 81 -14.34 -7.33 7.79
C ALA A 81 -12.99 -6.71 7.41
N TRP A 82 -12.67 -6.68 6.12
CA TRP A 82 -11.47 -6.04 5.58
C TRP A 82 -11.48 -4.51 5.84
N THR A 83 -12.59 -3.83 5.53
CA THR A 83 -12.78 -2.40 5.78
C THR A 83 -12.65 -2.08 7.27
N GLU A 84 -13.30 -2.89 8.12
CA GLU A 84 -13.24 -2.71 9.57
C GLU A 84 -11.83 -2.84 10.11
N GLN A 85 -11.07 -3.82 9.65
CA GLN A 85 -9.70 -4.02 10.10
C GLN A 85 -8.76 -2.92 9.60
N LEU A 86 -8.80 -2.62 8.31
CA LEU A 86 -7.81 -1.77 7.64
C LEU A 86 -8.10 -0.28 7.82
N LEU A 87 -9.32 0.16 7.50
CA LEU A 87 -9.65 1.57 7.45
C LEU A 87 -10.14 2.10 8.79
N ILE A 88 -10.97 1.36 9.50
CA ILE A 88 -11.53 1.76 10.79
C ILE A 88 -10.57 1.36 11.92
N GLY A 89 -10.15 0.10 11.95
CA GLY A 89 -9.24 -0.42 12.98
C GLY A 89 -7.78 -0.03 12.79
N GLN A 90 -7.44 0.53 11.62
CA GLN A 90 -6.08 1.04 11.34
C GLN A 90 -4.99 -0.02 11.48
N ARG A 91 -5.31 -1.26 11.10
CA ARG A 91 -4.41 -2.41 11.16
C ARG A 91 -4.16 -2.96 9.77
N CYS A 92 -2.93 -3.38 9.50
CA CYS A 92 -2.57 -4.05 8.25
C CYS A 92 -3.44 -5.28 8.01
N TYR A 93 -3.73 -5.54 6.74
CA TYR A 93 -4.37 -6.77 6.29
C TYR A 93 -3.40 -7.58 5.45
N ILE A 94 -3.32 -8.89 5.72
CA ILE A 94 -2.54 -9.83 4.91
C ILE A 94 -3.49 -10.84 4.29
N GLY A 95 -3.51 -10.92 2.96
CA GLY A 95 -4.08 -12.02 2.22
C GLY A 95 -2.96 -12.99 1.86
N PHE A 96 -3.00 -14.21 2.38
CA PHE A 96 -1.91 -15.19 2.23
C PHE A 96 -1.98 -15.97 0.92
N ASN A 97 -3.18 -16.09 0.34
CA ASN A 97 -3.44 -16.92 -0.83
C ASN A 97 -4.60 -16.36 -1.66
N ALA A 98 -4.88 -17.02 -2.79
CA ALA A 98 -5.93 -16.60 -3.71
C ALA A 98 -7.33 -16.58 -3.07
N ASP A 99 -7.62 -17.49 -2.15
CA ASP A 99 -8.92 -17.53 -1.49
C ASP A 99 -9.14 -16.33 -0.58
N ASP A 100 -8.10 -15.89 0.14
CA ASP A 100 -8.16 -14.68 0.96
C ASP A 100 -8.42 -13.44 0.09
N ILE A 101 -7.79 -13.35 -1.07
CA ILE A 101 -7.99 -12.23 -2.00
C ILE A 101 -9.41 -12.25 -2.57
N ARG A 102 -9.89 -13.42 -2.97
CA ARG A 102 -11.24 -13.57 -3.53
C ARG A 102 -12.33 -13.11 -2.56
N GLU A 103 -12.11 -13.29 -1.26
CA GLU A 103 -13.11 -12.94 -0.23
C GLU A 103 -13.46 -11.45 -0.25
N PHE A 104 -12.48 -10.57 -0.47
CA PHE A 104 -12.67 -9.12 -0.32
C PHE A 104 -12.44 -8.31 -1.59
N PHE A 105 -11.80 -8.87 -2.61
CA PHE A 105 -11.40 -8.10 -3.80
C PHE A 105 -12.19 -8.53 -5.03
N LEU A 106 -12.97 -7.61 -5.59
CA LEU A 106 -13.77 -7.87 -6.79
C LEU A 106 -12.91 -8.15 -8.02
N ASP A 107 -11.69 -7.60 -8.05
CA ASP A 107 -10.73 -7.77 -9.13
C ASP A 107 -9.75 -8.94 -8.90
N TYR A 108 -10.15 -9.92 -8.10
CA TYR A 108 -9.28 -11.06 -7.77
C TYR A 108 -8.77 -11.82 -9.00
N GLU A 109 -9.55 -11.89 -10.06
CA GLU A 109 -9.12 -12.55 -11.30
C GLU A 109 -7.99 -11.79 -11.98
N LEU A 110 -8.07 -10.45 -12.01
CA LEU A 110 -7.01 -9.61 -12.53
C LEU A 110 -5.74 -9.77 -11.68
N ILE A 111 -5.87 -9.72 -10.36
CA ILE A 111 -4.76 -9.88 -9.42
C ILE A 111 -4.04 -11.22 -9.68
N HIS A 112 -4.80 -12.31 -9.77
CA HIS A 112 -4.26 -13.63 -10.08
C HIS A 112 -3.56 -13.67 -11.45
N SER A 113 -4.16 -13.06 -12.46
CA SER A 113 -3.59 -13.01 -13.82
C SER A 113 -2.25 -12.30 -13.89
N LEU A 114 -1.96 -11.42 -12.93
CA LEU A 114 -0.69 -10.69 -12.82
C LEU A 114 0.36 -11.47 -12.01
N GLY A 115 0.08 -12.71 -11.66
CA GLY A 115 0.97 -13.55 -10.86
C GLY A 115 0.96 -13.22 -9.38
N CYS A 116 -0.12 -12.60 -8.89
CA CYS A 116 -0.25 -12.18 -7.50
C CYS A 116 -1.37 -12.97 -6.83
N ASP A 117 -1.02 -13.69 -5.77
CA ASP A 117 -1.95 -14.45 -4.93
C ASP A 117 -1.76 -14.12 -3.45
N ALA A 118 -0.99 -13.10 -3.13
CA ALA A 118 -0.83 -12.56 -1.80
C ALA A 118 -0.89 -11.03 -1.83
N ILE A 119 -1.39 -10.44 -0.75
CA ILE A 119 -1.53 -8.99 -0.62
C ILE A 119 -1.18 -8.54 0.81
N LEU A 120 -0.54 -7.40 0.90
CA LEU A 120 -0.34 -6.66 2.15
C LEU A 120 -0.92 -5.26 1.97
N ASN A 121 -1.97 -4.95 2.72
CA ASN A 121 -2.54 -3.60 2.76
C ASN A 121 -2.06 -2.90 4.02
N VAL A 122 -1.50 -1.70 3.86
CA VAL A 122 -0.96 -0.91 4.96
C VAL A 122 -1.75 0.39 5.08
N PRO A 123 -2.38 0.66 6.23
CA PRO A 123 -3.08 1.93 6.42
C PRO A 123 -2.08 3.05 6.68
N VAL A 124 -2.36 4.23 6.14
CA VAL A 124 -1.60 5.44 6.41
C VAL A 124 -2.42 6.27 7.38
N VAL A 125 -1.88 6.50 8.57
CA VAL A 125 -2.60 7.16 9.65
C VAL A 125 -1.82 8.38 10.12
N TYR A 126 -2.53 9.50 10.29
CA TYR A 126 -1.97 10.72 10.87
C TYR A 126 -3.03 11.40 11.72
N ASP A 127 -2.64 11.80 12.93
CA ASP A 127 -3.54 12.45 13.89
C ASP A 127 -4.83 11.64 14.14
N GLY A 128 -4.70 10.33 14.23
CA GLY A 128 -5.83 9.42 14.45
C GLY A 128 -6.71 9.16 13.22
N GLU A 129 -6.45 9.81 12.09
CA GLU A 129 -7.25 9.66 10.86
C GLU A 129 -6.57 8.74 9.86
N THR A 130 -7.34 7.86 9.24
CA THR A 130 -6.87 7.06 8.10
C THR A 130 -6.89 7.92 6.85
N LEU A 131 -5.71 8.22 6.33
CA LEU A 131 -5.56 9.05 5.13
C LEU A 131 -5.75 8.24 3.85
N GLY A 132 -5.34 6.98 3.89
CA GLY A 132 -5.37 6.10 2.73
C GLY A 132 -4.63 4.82 3.02
N THR A 133 -4.24 4.13 1.97
CA THR A 133 -3.53 2.86 2.05
C THR A 133 -2.38 2.80 1.07
N CYS A 134 -1.41 1.95 1.40
CA CYS A 134 -0.39 1.50 0.46
C CYS A 134 -0.52 -0.01 0.35
N ASN A 135 -0.63 -0.52 -0.86
CA ASN A 135 -0.99 -1.91 -1.11
C ASN A 135 0.12 -2.59 -1.92
N LEU A 136 0.61 -3.71 -1.41
CA LEU A 136 1.64 -4.52 -2.03
C LEU A 136 1.05 -5.87 -2.41
N MET A 137 1.39 -6.36 -3.61
CA MET A 137 0.94 -7.66 -4.10
C MET A 137 2.13 -8.47 -4.61
N HIS A 138 2.10 -9.78 -4.32
CA HIS A 138 3.15 -10.72 -4.72
C HIS A 138 2.58 -12.14 -4.83
N GLU A 139 3.44 -13.12 -5.05
CA GLU A 139 3.04 -14.52 -5.12
C GLU A 139 2.53 -15.04 -3.76
N GLU A 140 1.79 -16.15 -3.80
CA GLU A 140 1.22 -16.81 -2.63
C GLU A 140 2.25 -16.97 -1.51
N GLY A 141 1.84 -16.68 -0.27
CA GLY A 141 2.67 -16.86 0.92
C GLY A 141 3.81 -15.85 1.08
N TRP A 142 3.88 -14.83 0.24
CA TRP A 142 5.01 -13.87 0.28
C TRP A 142 5.03 -13.03 1.55
N TYR A 143 3.86 -12.59 2.03
CA TYR A 143 3.76 -11.70 3.19
C TYR A 143 3.44 -12.46 4.47
N ASP A 144 4.04 -12.02 5.58
CA ASP A 144 3.79 -12.54 6.92
C ASP A 144 3.81 -11.39 7.95
N GLU A 145 3.56 -11.73 9.21
CA GLU A 145 3.47 -10.74 10.29
C GLU A 145 4.78 -9.99 10.54
N ASP A 146 5.92 -10.59 10.20
CA ASP A 146 7.23 -9.93 10.35
C ASP A 146 7.39 -8.74 9.39
N ASP A 147 6.58 -8.66 8.35
CA ASP A 147 6.61 -7.54 7.40
C ASP A 147 5.88 -6.30 7.91
N ILE A 148 4.97 -6.45 8.88
CA ILE A 148 4.02 -5.40 9.28
C ILE A 148 4.75 -4.17 9.82
N GLU A 149 5.65 -4.34 10.79
CA GLU A 149 6.30 -3.21 11.46
C GLU A 149 7.13 -2.37 10.50
N ILE A 150 7.92 -2.99 9.65
CA ILE A 150 8.75 -2.24 8.70
C ILE A 150 7.89 -1.62 7.59
N ALA A 151 6.84 -2.30 7.14
CA ALA A 151 5.91 -1.74 6.16
C ALA A 151 5.23 -0.49 6.71
N MET A 152 4.71 -0.55 7.94
CA MET A 152 4.08 0.59 8.60
C MET A 152 5.06 1.75 8.79
N THR A 153 6.29 1.47 9.18
CA THR A 153 7.31 2.50 9.35
C THR A 153 7.58 3.24 8.05
N LEU A 154 7.84 2.51 6.96
CA LEU A 154 8.12 3.11 5.66
C LEU A 154 6.92 3.89 5.12
N VAL A 155 5.73 3.30 5.19
CA VAL A 155 4.51 3.91 4.65
C VAL A 155 4.13 5.17 5.44
N ASN A 156 4.27 5.17 6.77
CA ASN A 156 3.92 6.33 7.58
C ASN A 156 4.85 7.53 7.34
N ILE A 157 6.09 7.30 6.93
CA ILE A 157 6.98 8.41 6.51
C ILE A 157 6.36 9.17 5.34
N ALA A 158 5.62 8.50 4.47
CA ALA A 158 4.97 9.10 3.32
C ALA A 158 3.67 9.86 3.64
N ALA A 159 3.22 9.90 4.89
CA ALA A 159 1.99 10.59 5.29
C ALA A 159 1.91 12.04 4.79
N PRO A 160 2.98 12.86 4.79
CA PRO A 160 2.93 14.21 4.23
C PRO A 160 2.50 14.24 2.76
N ALA A 161 2.87 13.24 1.95
CA ALA A 161 2.45 13.17 0.55
C ALA A 161 0.94 12.88 0.43
N TYR A 162 0.38 12.06 1.31
CA TYR A 162 -1.06 11.82 1.38
C TYR A 162 -1.82 13.09 1.80
N LEU A 163 -1.31 13.80 2.80
CA LEU A 163 -1.90 15.08 3.23
C LEU A 163 -1.87 16.12 2.10
N HIS A 164 -0.78 16.18 1.36
CA HIS A 164 -0.61 17.08 0.24
C HIS A 164 -1.70 16.90 -0.83
N ILE A 165 -2.03 15.65 -1.19
CA ILE A 165 -3.07 15.37 -2.18
C ILE A 165 -4.47 15.53 -1.61
N ARG A 166 -4.68 15.22 -0.33
CA ARG A 166 -5.98 15.37 0.33
C ARG A 166 -6.42 16.83 0.38
N ASP A 167 -5.49 17.71 0.68
CA ASP A 167 -5.76 19.13 0.92
C ASP A 167 -5.80 19.98 -0.37
N LYS A 168 -5.67 19.32 -1.51
CA LYS A 168 -5.88 19.93 -2.83
C LYS A 168 -7.29 19.58 -3.35
#